data_752c86eb1b6a17fee108126e3eb59e3c
#
_entry.id   752c86eb1b6a17fee108126e3eb59e3c
#
_cell.length_a   1.000
_cell.length_b   1.000
_cell.length_c   1.000
_cell.angle_alpha   90.00
_cell.angle_beta   90.00
_cell.angle_gamma   90.00
#
_symmetry.space_group_name_H-M   'P 1'
#
loop_
_entity.id
_entity.type
_entity.pdbx_description
1 polymer ?
#
loop_
_entity_poly.entity_id
_entity_poly.type
_entity_poly.pdbx_seq_one_letter_code
_entity_poly.pdbx_strand_id
1 'polypeptide(L)'
;AIAAIEVALAAAADPRIELATLRAIYPAGAERQLLAAVTGLEVPHNALPPAIGLLCQNVGTAAAAARLVRTGQPITGRIVTVTGSGVRLPANLDARLGTPIADLIAACGGYDSEPLRLIAGGSMTGRALATDAVPLTQAVNCIVVATAKDLAARGREMPCIRCGDCATVCPPGLLPQSLLRAIAAGDDGQVARHGLADCIECGCCDYVCPSRIPLTARFRAAREEWRQRLDERRRASDARERFLRREERLAAAADADRQAFEAARKRGK
;
A
#
# COMPACT_ATOMS: atom_id res chain seq x y z
N ALA A 1 3.66 -21.10 -15.46
CA ALA A 1 3.90 -19.65 -15.67
C ALA A 1 5.27 -19.42 -16.31
N ILE A 2 6.39 -19.90 -15.71
CA ILE A 2 7.76 -19.67 -16.21
C ILE A 2 7.87 -20.11 -17.68
N ALA A 3 7.58 -21.37 -18.01
CA ALA A 3 7.65 -21.88 -19.38
C ALA A 3 6.85 -21.06 -20.41
N ALA A 4 5.69 -20.53 -20.03
CA ALA A 4 4.90 -19.67 -20.92
C ALA A 4 5.58 -18.32 -21.18
N ILE A 5 6.26 -17.76 -20.18
CA ILE A 5 7.03 -16.51 -20.32
C ILE A 5 8.28 -16.75 -21.17
N GLU A 6 8.98 -17.87 -20.98
CA GLU A 6 10.16 -18.26 -21.79
C GLU A 6 9.79 -18.37 -23.29
N VAL A 7 8.67 -19.02 -23.60
CA VAL A 7 8.17 -19.12 -24.99
C VAL A 7 7.85 -17.73 -25.55
N ALA A 8 7.19 -16.86 -24.76
CA ALA A 8 6.87 -15.51 -25.21
C ALA A 8 8.12 -14.65 -25.42
N LEU A 9 9.13 -14.77 -24.55
CA LEU A 9 10.40 -14.05 -24.68
C LEU A 9 11.19 -14.52 -25.89
N ALA A 10 11.25 -15.83 -26.14
CA ALA A 10 11.88 -16.37 -27.32
C ALA A 10 11.22 -15.86 -28.63
N ALA A 11 9.90 -15.73 -28.63
CA ALA A 11 9.16 -15.15 -29.76
C ALA A 11 9.37 -13.63 -29.92
N ALA A 12 9.51 -12.90 -28.81
CA ALA A 12 9.75 -11.46 -28.84
C ALA A 12 11.17 -11.10 -29.30
N ALA A 13 12.16 -11.96 -29.02
CA ALA A 13 13.57 -11.80 -29.35
C ALA A 13 14.17 -10.42 -29.00
N ASP A 14 13.70 -9.80 -27.91
CA ASP A 14 14.16 -8.48 -27.44
C ASP A 14 15.23 -8.67 -26.35
N PRO A 15 16.50 -8.32 -26.61
CA PRO A 15 17.61 -8.51 -25.65
C PRO A 15 17.52 -7.62 -24.42
N ARG A 16 16.61 -6.65 -24.39
CA ARG A 16 16.40 -5.77 -23.24
C ARG A 16 15.51 -6.41 -22.16
N ILE A 17 14.89 -7.56 -22.45
CA ILE A 17 13.97 -8.23 -21.55
C ILE A 17 14.64 -9.48 -20.99
N GLU A 18 14.77 -9.51 -19.68
CA GLU A 18 15.38 -10.61 -18.94
C GLU A 18 14.35 -11.31 -18.05
N LEU A 19 14.46 -12.61 -17.90
CA LEU A 19 13.65 -13.42 -17.00
C LEU A 19 14.46 -13.77 -15.75
N ALA A 20 14.09 -13.19 -14.61
CA ALA A 20 14.64 -13.57 -13.31
C ALA A 20 13.66 -14.47 -12.55
N THR A 21 14.10 -15.68 -12.20
CA THR A 21 13.30 -16.61 -11.41
C THR A 21 13.69 -16.51 -9.93
N LEU A 22 12.69 -16.33 -9.06
CA LEU A 22 12.89 -16.22 -7.61
C LEU A 22 12.17 -17.34 -6.87
N ARG A 23 12.63 -17.65 -5.67
CA ARG A 23 11.93 -18.59 -4.79
C ARG A 23 10.60 -17.98 -4.35
N ALA A 24 9.51 -18.76 -4.46
CA ALA A 24 8.17 -18.37 -4.02
C ALA A 24 8.04 -18.44 -2.49
N ILE A 25 8.65 -17.49 -1.80
CA ILE A 25 8.59 -17.34 -0.33
C ILE A 25 7.79 -16.07 -0.03
N TYR A 26 6.71 -16.20 0.77
CA TYR A 26 5.96 -15.03 1.21
C TYR A 26 6.80 -14.17 2.18
N PRO A 27 6.87 -12.82 2.00
CA PRO A 27 6.24 -11.98 0.98
C PRO A 27 7.23 -11.49 -0.12
N ALA A 28 8.03 -12.37 -0.70
CA ALA A 28 9.05 -12.00 -1.70
C ALA A 28 8.48 -11.21 -2.91
N GLY A 29 7.18 -11.35 -3.18
CA GLY A 29 6.48 -10.57 -4.22
C GLY A 29 6.11 -9.14 -3.82
N ALA A 30 6.39 -8.69 -2.60
CA ALA A 30 6.19 -7.31 -2.21
C ALA A 30 7.24 -6.43 -2.92
N GLU A 31 6.82 -5.24 -3.38
CA GLU A 31 7.61 -4.38 -4.27
C GLU A 31 9.06 -4.19 -3.84
N ARG A 32 9.29 -3.74 -2.60
CA ARG A 32 10.65 -3.48 -2.08
C ARG A 32 11.50 -4.76 -1.99
N GLN A 33 10.91 -5.86 -1.53
CA GLN A 33 11.58 -7.15 -1.42
C GLN A 33 11.90 -7.73 -2.79
N LEU A 34 10.97 -7.59 -3.74
CA LEU A 34 11.18 -8.04 -5.12
C LEU A 34 12.31 -7.26 -5.79
N LEU A 35 12.32 -5.94 -5.67
CA LEU A 35 13.38 -5.10 -6.21
C LEU A 35 14.75 -5.45 -5.62
N ALA A 36 14.85 -5.56 -4.30
CA ALA A 36 16.09 -5.95 -3.63
C ALA A 36 16.58 -7.34 -4.07
N ALA A 37 15.65 -8.31 -4.21
CA ALA A 37 16.00 -9.66 -4.63
C ALA A 37 16.48 -9.76 -6.09
N VAL A 38 15.94 -8.91 -6.99
CA VAL A 38 16.29 -8.92 -8.41
C VAL A 38 17.52 -8.07 -8.71
N THR A 39 17.64 -6.90 -8.08
CA THR A 39 18.66 -5.90 -8.43
C THR A 39 19.77 -5.77 -7.40
N GLY A 40 19.60 -6.29 -6.20
CA GLY A 40 20.48 -6.04 -5.05
C GLY A 40 20.38 -4.63 -4.46
N LEU A 41 19.49 -3.77 -4.98
CA LEU A 41 19.32 -2.40 -4.53
C LEU A 41 18.18 -2.29 -3.52
N GLU A 42 18.41 -1.55 -2.45
CA GLU A 42 17.37 -1.23 -1.47
C GLU A 42 16.75 0.15 -1.76
N VAL A 43 15.42 0.22 -1.72
CA VAL A 43 14.71 1.49 -1.82
C VAL A 43 14.94 2.28 -0.53
N PRO A 44 15.46 3.52 -0.58
CA PRO A 44 15.74 4.32 0.61
C PRO A 44 14.52 4.52 1.52
N HIS A 45 14.78 4.76 2.81
CA HIS A 45 13.73 5.08 3.78
C HIS A 45 12.86 6.25 3.31
N ASN A 46 11.54 6.11 3.44
CA ASN A 46 10.55 7.09 2.97
C ASN A 46 10.58 7.41 1.46
N ALA A 47 11.35 6.70 0.65
CA ALA A 47 11.37 6.87 -0.79
C ALA A 47 10.48 5.83 -1.51
N LEU A 48 10.18 6.13 -2.76
CA LEU A 48 9.53 5.19 -3.70
C LEU A 48 10.58 4.66 -4.69
N PRO A 49 10.38 3.48 -5.30
CA PRO A 49 11.31 2.90 -6.26
C PRO A 49 11.78 3.84 -7.38
N PRO A 50 10.96 4.76 -7.93
CA PRO A 50 11.44 5.72 -8.92
C PRO A 50 12.58 6.62 -8.45
N ALA A 51 12.76 6.82 -7.14
CA ALA A 51 13.89 7.60 -6.60
C ALA A 51 15.25 6.96 -6.87
N ILE A 52 15.27 5.65 -7.15
CA ILE A 52 16.47 4.90 -7.55
C ILE A 52 16.39 4.41 -9.00
N GLY A 53 15.49 5.02 -9.81
CA GLY A 53 15.33 4.71 -11.23
C GLY A 53 14.63 3.38 -11.53
N LEU A 54 13.94 2.79 -10.56
CA LEU A 54 13.24 1.51 -10.71
C LEU A 54 11.71 1.69 -10.70
N LEU A 55 11.02 0.84 -11.44
CA LEU A 55 9.57 0.75 -11.44
C LEU A 55 9.15 -0.72 -11.33
N CYS A 56 8.33 -1.05 -10.33
CA CYS A 56 7.75 -2.37 -10.17
C CYS A 56 6.27 -2.33 -10.58
N GLN A 57 5.87 -3.24 -11.46
CA GLN A 57 4.49 -3.33 -11.93
C GLN A 57 3.96 -4.76 -11.83
N ASN A 58 2.72 -4.89 -11.39
CA ASN A 58 2.02 -6.17 -11.47
C ASN A 58 1.80 -6.55 -12.94
N VAL A 59 1.95 -7.82 -13.29
CA VAL A 59 1.80 -8.33 -14.67
C VAL A 59 0.45 -7.97 -15.29
N GLY A 60 -0.64 -7.99 -14.49
CA GLY A 60 -1.98 -7.58 -14.96
C GLY A 60 -2.03 -6.09 -15.31
N THR A 61 -1.35 -5.24 -14.53
CA THR A 61 -1.25 -3.80 -14.81
C THR A 61 -0.41 -3.54 -16.06
N ALA A 62 0.72 -4.22 -16.22
CA ALA A 62 1.56 -4.12 -17.41
C ALA A 62 0.81 -4.55 -18.68
N ALA A 63 0.07 -5.67 -18.62
CA ALA A 63 -0.76 -6.14 -19.72
C ALA A 63 -1.89 -5.16 -20.08
N ALA A 64 -2.54 -4.55 -19.07
CA ALA A 64 -3.58 -3.56 -19.30
C ALA A 64 -3.02 -2.26 -19.89
N ALA A 65 -1.85 -1.80 -19.45
CA ALA A 65 -1.15 -0.65 -20.01
C ALA A 65 -0.77 -0.90 -21.49
N ALA A 66 -0.23 -2.09 -21.81
CA ALA A 66 0.09 -2.47 -23.17
C ALA A 66 -1.15 -2.52 -24.07
N ARG A 67 -2.30 -2.97 -23.54
CA ARG A 67 -3.58 -2.96 -24.25
C ARG A 67 -4.02 -1.52 -24.53
N LEU A 68 -3.98 -0.65 -23.53
CA LEU A 68 -4.32 0.76 -23.67
C LEU A 68 -3.51 1.43 -24.80
N VAL A 69 -2.18 1.23 -24.80
CA VAL A 69 -1.30 1.82 -25.80
C VAL A 69 -1.60 1.30 -27.21
N ARG A 70 -1.93 0.01 -27.36
CA ARG A 70 -2.20 -0.59 -28.67
C ARG A 70 -3.61 -0.31 -29.22
N THR A 71 -4.60 -0.19 -28.36
CA THR A 71 -6.01 -0.15 -28.78
C THR A 71 -6.76 1.12 -28.38
N GLY A 72 -6.16 2.00 -27.55
CA GLY A 72 -6.82 3.15 -26.97
C GLY A 72 -7.88 2.82 -25.91
N GLN A 73 -8.07 1.53 -25.56
CA GLN A 73 -9.09 1.11 -24.59
C GLN A 73 -8.62 1.35 -23.16
N PRO A 74 -9.36 2.12 -22.36
CA PRO A 74 -9.01 2.36 -20.96
C PRO A 74 -9.16 1.09 -20.11
N ILE A 75 -8.56 1.10 -18.94
CA ILE A 75 -8.65 -0.01 -17.96
C ILE A 75 -10.04 0.03 -17.31
N THR A 76 -10.96 -0.78 -17.80
CA THR A 76 -12.34 -0.89 -17.29
C THR A 76 -12.61 -2.22 -16.57
N GLY A 77 -11.64 -3.12 -16.54
CA GLY A 77 -11.74 -4.43 -15.89
C GLY A 77 -10.37 -4.95 -15.50
N ARG A 78 -10.38 -6.05 -14.77
CA ARG A 78 -9.19 -6.76 -14.35
C ARG A 78 -9.46 -8.23 -14.09
N ILE A 79 -8.41 -9.05 -14.10
CA ILE A 79 -8.49 -10.43 -13.64
C ILE A 79 -8.53 -10.42 -12.10
N VAL A 80 -9.53 -11.10 -11.55
CA VAL A 80 -9.76 -11.27 -10.11
C VAL A 80 -9.86 -12.75 -9.79
N THR A 81 -9.12 -13.19 -8.79
CA THR A 81 -9.22 -14.54 -8.25
C THR A 81 -10.30 -14.58 -7.18
N VAL A 82 -11.29 -15.43 -7.32
CA VAL A 82 -12.26 -15.76 -6.26
C VAL A 82 -11.91 -17.14 -5.71
N THR A 83 -11.64 -17.24 -4.41
CA THR A 83 -11.13 -18.46 -3.75
C THR A 83 -11.57 -18.54 -2.29
N GLY A 84 -11.14 -19.58 -1.61
CA GLY A 84 -11.48 -19.88 -0.22
C GLY A 84 -12.41 -21.08 -0.11
N SER A 85 -12.49 -21.69 1.07
CA SER A 85 -13.29 -22.90 1.29
C SER A 85 -14.82 -22.63 1.32
N GLY A 86 -15.23 -21.36 1.28
CA GLY A 86 -16.64 -20.95 1.26
C GLY A 86 -17.21 -20.71 -0.13
N VAL A 87 -16.40 -20.79 -1.20
CA VAL A 87 -16.88 -20.65 -2.58
C VAL A 87 -16.91 -22.01 -3.27
N ARG A 88 -17.96 -22.25 -4.07
CA ARG A 88 -18.19 -23.57 -4.66
C ARG A 88 -17.16 -23.93 -5.72
N LEU A 89 -16.87 -23.02 -6.65
CA LEU A 89 -15.98 -23.23 -7.80
C LEU A 89 -14.94 -22.10 -7.86
N PRO A 90 -13.82 -22.18 -7.13
CA PRO A 90 -12.77 -21.18 -7.20
C PRO A 90 -12.29 -20.95 -8.62
N ALA A 91 -12.21 -19.69 -9.05
CA ALA A 91 -11.84 -19.34 -10.41
C ALA A 91 -11.14 -17.98 -10.53
N ASN A 92 -10.49 -17.76 -11.67
CA ASN A 92 -10.03 -16.44 -12.10
C ASN A 92 -11.07 -15.88 -13.09
N LEU A 93 -11.59 -14.70 -12.79
CA LEU A 93 -12.61 -14.02 -13.59
C LEU A 93 -12.02 -12.77 -14.23
N ASP A 94 -12.34 -12.51 -15.51
CA ASP A 94 -12.14 -11.20 -16.12
C ASP A 94 -13.37 -10.34 -15.78
N ALA A 95 -13.23 -9.49 -14.78
CA ALA A 95 -14.33 -8.76 -14.17
C ALA A 95 -14.23 -7.26 -14.44
N ARG A 96 -15.37 -6.63 -14.71
CA ARG A 96 -15.46 -5.17 -14.84
C ARG A 96 -15.33 -4.49 -13.49
N LEU A 97 -14.67 -3.34 -13.46
CA LEU A 97 -14.64 -2.49 -12.27
C LEU A 97 -16.07 -2.01 -11.95
N GLY A 98 -16.42 -2.01 -10.67
CA GLY A 98 -17.77 -1.69 -10.21
C GLY A 98 -18.70 -2.89 -10.08
N THR A 99 -18.34 -4.08 -10.59
CA THR A 99 -19.14 -5.30 -10.37
C THR A 99 -19.23 -5.61 -8.87
N PRO A 100 -20.42 -5.84 -8.31
CA PRO A 100 -20.58 -6.27 -6.93
C PRO A 100 -19.81 -7.57 -6.66
N ILE A 101 -19.20 -7.69 -5.50
CA ILE A 101 -18.47 -8.91 -5.11
C ILE A 101 -19.41 -10.11 -5.05
N ALA A 102 -20.68 -9.91 -4.66
CA ALA A 102 -21.71 -10.93 -4.69
C ALA A 102 -21.86 -11.58 -6.07
N ASP A 103 -21.83 -10.78 -7.15
CA ASP A 103 -21.97 -11.28 -8.52
C ASP A 103 -20.73 -12.11 -8.94
N LEU A 104 -19.53 -11.72 -8.49
CA LEU A 104 -18.31 -12.50 -8.72
C LEU A 104 -18.37 -13.85 -8.01
N ILE A 105 -18.87 -13.89 -6.78
CA ILE A 105 -19.06 -15.13 -6.04
C ILE A 105 -20.12 -15.98 -6.72
N ALA A 106 -21.23 -15.39 -7.16
CA ALA A 106 -22.29 -16.10 -7.92
C ALA A 106 -21.76 -16.72 -9.21
N ALA A 107 -20.91 -15.99 -9.97
CA ALA A 107 -20.24 -16.52 -11.17
C ALA A 107 -19.33 -17.72 -10.86
N CYS A 108 -18.84 -17.84 -9.63
CA CYS A 108 -18.09 -18.99 -9.12
C CYS A 108 -18.99 -20.08 -8.50
N GLY A 109 -20.26 -20.17 -8.88
CA GLY A 109 -21.22 -21.14 -8.39
C GLY A 109 -21.85 -20.80 -7.04
N GLY A 110 -21.60 -19.60 -6.53
CA GLY A 110 -22.13 -19.12 -5.25
C GLY A 110 -21.36 -19.63 -4.03
N TYR A 111 -21.94 -19.37 -2.88
CA TYR A 111 -21.41 -19.87 -1.60
C TYR A 111 -21.60 -21.38 -1.48
N ASP A 112 -20.57 -22.09 -1.08
CA ASP A 112 -20.63 -23.51 -0.70
C ASP A 112 -21.07 -23.69 0.76
N SER A 113 -20.62 -22.77 1.59
CA SER A 113 -20.98 -22.70 3.01
C SER A 113 -20.99 -21.24 3.45
N GLU A 114 -21.67 -20.97 4.58
CA GLU A 114 -21.72 -19.61 5.12
C GLU A 114 -20.32 -19.11 5.46
N PRO A 115 -19.91 -17.96 4.91
CA PRO A 115 -18.57 -17.44 5.14
C PRO A 115 -18.44 -16.89 6.57
N LEU A 116 -17.36 -17.26 7.24
CA LEU A 116 -16.97 -16.59 8.49
C LEU A 116 -16.43 -15.20 8.21
N ARG A 117 -15.81 -15.00 7.05
CA ARG A 117 -15.25 -13.71 6.63
C ARG A 117 -15.08 -13.63 5.11
N LEU A 118 -15.44 -12.48 4.56
CA LEU A 118 -15.06 -12.08 3.19
C LEU A 118 -13.81 -11.20 3.27
N ILE A 119 -12.82 -11.48 2.43
CA ILE A 119 -11.55 -10.75 2.42
C ILE A 119 -11.26 -10.26 1.01
N ALA A 120 -11.13 -8.94 0.85
CA ALA A 120 -10.65 -8.32 -0.38
C ALA A 120 -9.13 -8.20 -0.33
N GLY A 121 -8.44 -8.86 -1.24
CA GLY A 121 -6.99 -9.01 -1.27
C GLY A 121 -6.53 -10.40 -0.85
N GLY A 122 -5.23 -10.56 -0.61
CA GLY A 122 -4.64 -11.83 -0.17
C GLY A 122 -5.01 -12.20 1.26
N SER A 123 -4.90 -13.49 1.61
CA SER A 123 -5.24 -14.02 2.94
C SER A 123 -4.49 -13.34 4.10
N MET A 124 -3.27 -12.86 3.87
CA MET A 124 -2.43 -12.22 4.89
C MET A 124 -2.56 -10.68 4.90
N THR A 125 -2.71 -10.06 3.72
CA THR A 125 -2.70 -8.60 3.56
C THR A 125 -4.06 -8.00 3.28
N GLY A 126 -5.06 -8.83 2.94
CA GLY A 126 -6.40 -8.40 2.57
C GLY A 126 -7.16 -7.73 3.72
N ARG A 127 -8.22 -7.06 3.36
CA ARG A 127 -9.14 -6.40 4.29
C ARG A 127 -10.46 -7.15 4.37
N ALA A 128 -10.93 -7.38 5.58
CA ALA A 128 -12.25 -7.96 5.78
C ALA A 128 -13.33 -6.99 5.28
N LEU A 129 -14.30 -7.52 4.57
CA LEU A 129 -15.47 -6.80 4.10
C LEU A 129 -16.65 -7.07 5.05
N ALA A 130 -17.45 -6.04 5.29
CA ALA A 130 -18.68 -6.16 6.07
C ALA A 130 -19.83 -6.80 5.28
N THR A 131 -19.79 -6.68 3.94
CA THR A 131 -20.81 -7.18 3.02
C THR A 131 -20.19 -7.48 1.66
N ASP A 132 -20.83 -8.32 0.87
CA ASP A 132 -20.49 -8.61 -0.52
C ASP A 132 -21.18 -7.65 -1.53
N ALA A 133 -22.03 -6.74 -1.07
CA ALA A 133 -22.65 -5.71 -1.90
C ALA A 133 -21.68 -4.59 -2.34
N VAL A 134 -20.43 -4.61 -1.87
CA VAL A 134 -19.42 -3.63 -2.26
C VAL A 134 -18.91 -3.87 -3.68
N PRO A 135 -18.59 -2.81 -4.44
CA PRO A 135 -18.09 -2.94 -5.81
C PRO A 135 -16.63 -3.39 -5.86
N LEU A 136 -16.27 -4.13 -6.91
CA LEU A 136 -14.90 -4.41 -7.27
C LEU A 136 -14.16 -3.12 -7.61
N THR A 137 -13.02 -2.90 -6.95
CA THR A 137 -12.14 -1.76 -7.25
C THR A 137 -10.85 -2.21 -7.94
N GLN A 138 -10.15 -1.26 -8.57
CA GLN A 138 -8.89 -1.55 -9.26
C GLN A 138 -7.80 -2.10 -8.32
N ALA A 139 -7.85 -1.82 -7.03
CA ALA A 139 -6.88 -2.30 -6.06
C ALA A 139 -7.08 -3.77 -5.65
N VAL A 140 -8.26 -4.36 -5.94
CA VAL A 140 -8.62 -5.71 -5.48
C VAL A 140 -8.41 -6.72 -6.62
N ASN A 141 -7.47 -7.64 -6.45
CA ASN A 141 -7.18 -8.71 -7.40
C ASN A 141 -7.51 -10.12 -6.89
N CYS A 142 -7.99 -10.20 -5.66
CA CYS A 142 -8.38 -11.47 -5.04
C CYS A 142 -9.53 -11.24 -4.07
N ILE A 143 -10.49 -12.17 -4.05
CA ILE A 143 -11.56 -12.27 -3.05
C ILE A 143 -11.44 -13.63 -2.40
N VAL A 144 -11.29 -13.65 -1.09
CA VAL A 144 -11.26 -14.89 -0.32
C VAL A 144 -12.55 -15.03 0.47
N VAL A 145 -13.31 -16.08 0.17
CA VAL A 145 -14.51 -16.48 0.89
C VAL A 145 -14.07 -17.46 1.96
N ALA A 146 -13.68 -16.93 3.12
CA ALA A 146 -13.06 -17.71 4.19
C ALA A 146 -14.10 -18.30 5.15
N THR A 147 -13.95 -19.60 5.45
CA THR A 147 -14.71 -20.29 6.50
C THR A 147 -13.81 -20.57 7.71
N ALA A 148 -14.33 -21.28 8.70
CA ALA A 148 -13.54 -21.73 9.85
C ALA A 148 -12.37 -22.65 9.46
N LYS A 149 -12.40 -23.27 8.27
CA LYS A 149 -11.29 -24.10 7.76
C LYS A 149 -10.09 -23.25 7.32
N ASP A 150 -10.35 -22.04 6.83
CA ASP A 150 -9.32 -21.13 6.30
C ASP A 150 -8.71 -20.23 7.39
N LEU A 151 -9.45 -20.01 8.47
CA LEU A 151 -9.08 -19.09 9.52
C LEU A 151 -8.78 -19.85 10.82
N ALA A 152 -7.54 -19.76 11.29
CA ALA A 152 -7.21 -20.25 12.62
C ALA A 152 -8.07 -19.51 13.67
N ALA A 153 -8.62 -20.26 14.63
CA ALA A 153 -9.32 -19.67 15.76
C ALA A 153 -8.37 -18.73 16.51
N ARG A 154 -8.63 -17.43 16.42
CA ARG A 154 -7.88 -16.45 17.19
C ARG A 154 -8.34 -16.54 18.65
N GLY A 155 -7.47 -17.04 19.52
CA GLY A 155 -7.70 -16.92 20.94
C GLY A 155 -7.56 -15.45 21.41
N ARG A 156 -7.75 -15.24 22.71
CA ARG A 156 -7.64 -13.92 23.34
C ARG A 156 -6.23 -13.34 23.14
N GLU A 157 -6.16 -12.03 22.85
CA GLU A 157 -4.92 -11.27 22.85
C GLU A 157 -4.34 -11.23 24.28
N MET A 158 -3.03 -11.42 24.38
CA MET A 158 -2.27 -11.40 25.62
C MET A 158 -1.20 -10.28 25.56
N PRO A 159 -0.71 -9.81 26.71
CA PRO A 159 0.40 -8.87 26.74
C PRO A 159 1.63 -9.39 26.03
N CYS A 160 2.43 -8.48 25.46
CA CYS A 160 3.67 -8.79 24.78
C CYS A 160 4.69 -9.42 25.75
N ILE A 161 5.15 -10.63 25.50
CA ILE A 161 6.17 -11.33 26.28
C ILE A 161 7.61 -11.03 25.84
N ARG A 162 7.80 -10.17 24.85
CA ARG A 162 9.12 -9.75 24.29
C ARG A 162 9.96 -10.90 23.75
N CYS A 163 9.37 -11.93 23.15
CA CYS A 163 10.07 -13.07 22.56
C CYS A 163 11.01 -12.70 21.39
N GLY A 164 10.71 -11.64 20.65
CA GLY A 164 11.51 -11.20 19.50
C GLY A 164 11.10 -11.83 18.16
N ASP A 165 10.25 -12.84 18.13
CA ASP A 165 9.89 -13.60 16.91
C ASP A 165 9.37 -12.70 15.79
N CYS A 166 8.61 -11.64 16.15
CA CYS A 166 8.09 -10.67 15.18
C CYS A 166 9.20 -9.87 14.47
N ALA A 167 10.34 -9.64 15.11
CA ALA A 167 11.49 -8.98 14.49
C ALA A 167 12.25 -9.95 13.56
N THR A 168 12.39 -11.20 13.96
CA THR A 168 13.08 -12.24 13.18
C THR A 168 12.43 -12.47 11.81
N VAL A 169 11.09 -12.39 11.74
CA VAL A 169 10.33 -12.64 10.50
C VAL A 169 10.00 -11.36 9.71
N CYS A 170 10.44 -10.21 10.17
CA CYS A 170 10.11 -8.95 9.51
C CYS A 170 10.93 -8.75 8.23
N PRO A 171 10.32 -8.75 7.01
CA PRO A 171 11.08 -8.67 5.78
C PRO A 171 11.86 -7.35 5.61
N PRO A 172 11.32 -6.17 5.99
CA PRO A 172 12.10 -4.93 6.01
C PRO A 172 13.00 -4.75 7.24
N GLY A 173 13.18 -5.78 8.09
CA GLY A 173 14.09 -5.72 9.24
C GLY A 173 13.66 -4.78 10.38
N LEU A 174 12.38 -4.46 10.48
CA LEU A 174 11.86 -3.59 11.55
C LEU A 174 11.83 -4.31 12.91
N LEU A 175 11.62 -3.53 13.97
CA LEU A 175 11.40 -4.02 15.33
C LEU A 175 9.93 -3.83 15.74
N PRO A 176 9.01 -4.76 15.36
CA PRO A 176 7.58 -4.58 15.60
C PRO A 176 7.22 -4.38 17.06
N GLN A 177 7.93 -5.02 18.00
CA GLN A 177 7.72 -4.84 19.43
C GLN A 177 8.08 -3.43 19.92
N SER A 178 9.09 -2.80 19.31
CA SER A 178 9.48 -1.42 19.61
C SER A 178 8.51 -0.43 19.00
N LEU A 179 8.08 -0.66 17.76
CA LEU A 179 7.01 0.09 17.11
C LEU A 179 5.71 0.06 17.92
N LEU A 180 5.30 -1.12 18.40
CA LEU A 180 4.11 -1.26 19.24
C LEU A 180 4.18 -0.38 20.49
N ARG A 181 5.33 -0.32 21.14
CA ARG A 181 5.55 0.51 22.33
C ARG A 181 5.54 2.00 22.00
N ALA A 182 6.21 2.40 20.92
CA ALA A 182 6.25 3.80 20.48
C ALA A 182 4.83 4.31 20.13
N ILE A 183 4.05 3.50 19.45
CA ILE A 183 2.65 3.79 19.12
C ILE A 183 1.80 3.92 20.38
N ALA A 184 1.93 2.98 21.32
CA ALA A 184 1.20 3.03 22.59
C ALA A 184 1.57 4.24 23.47
N ALA A 185 2.79 4.73 23.34
CA ALA A 185 3.26 5.93 24.02
C ALA A 185 2.89 7.25 23.30
N GLY A 186 2.36 7.19 22.08
CA GLY A 186 2.08 8.37 21.26
C GLY A 186 3.34 9.14 20.82
N ASP A 187 4.50 8.48 20.82
CA ASP A 187 5.79 9.11 20.49
C ASP A 187 6.07 9.04 18.98
N ASP A 188 5.62 10.07 18.25
CA ASP A 188 5.82 10.19 16.81
C ASP A 188 7.32 10.14 16.42
N GLY A 189 8.22 10.63 17.28
CA GLY A 189 9.65 10.60 17.02
C GLY A 189 10.22 9.18 17.04
N GLN A 190 9.80 8.36 17.99
CA GLN A 190 10.17 6.95 18.06
C GLN A 190 9.50 6.14 16.96
N VAL A 191 8.23 6.44 16.65
CA VAL A 191 7.51 5.81 15.53
C VAL A 191 8.26 6.01 14.21
N ALA A 192 8.72 7.23 13.94
CA ALA A 192 9.53 7.54 12.77
C ALA A 192 10.89 6.81 12.80
N ARG A 193 11.61 6.85 13.92
CA ARG A 193 12.92 6.18 14.08
C ARG A 193 12.85 4.67 13.91
N HIS A 194 11.77 4.05 14.35
CA HIS A 194 11.56 2.61 14.18
C HIS A 194 10.99 2.24 12.81
N GLY A 195 10.84 3.20 11.88
CA GLY A 195 10.54 2.95 10.48
C GLY A 195 9.12 2.47 10.21
N LEU A 196 8.09 3.00 10.90
CA LEU A 196 6.70 2.62 10.61
C LEU A 196 6.34 2.82 9.12
N ALA A 197 6.91 3.82 8.47
CA ALA A 197 6.69 4.10 7.05
C ALA A 197 7.16 2.96 6.12
N ASP A 198 8.18 2.19 6.53
CA ASP A 198 8.73 1.08 5.74
C ASP A 198 8.02 -0.25 5.99
N CYS A 199 7.09 -0.30 6.94
CA CYS A 199 6.29 -1.49 7.17
C CYS A 199 5.43 -1.80 5.92
N ILE A 200 5.60 -2.97 5.32
CA ILE A 200 4.86 -3.42 4.13
C ILE A 200 3.52 -4.09 4.47
N GLU A 201 3.12 -4.08 5.73
CA GLU A 201 1.86 -4.66 6.22
C GLU A 201 1.66 -6.14 5.82
N CYS A 202 2.72 -6.90 5.74
CA CYS A 202 2.69 -8.28 5.28
C CYS A 202 2.01 -9.27 6.24
N GLY A 203 1.85 -8.92 7.51
CA GLY A 203 1.23 -9.80 8.51
C GLY A 203 2.12 -10.90 9.10
N CYS A 204 3.40 -11.02 8.66
CA CYS A 204 4.30 -12.04 9.21
C CYS A 204 4.45 -11.94 10.73
N CYS A 205 4.54 -10.72 11.25
CA CYS A 205 4.64 -10.48 12.69
C CYS A 205 3.38 -10.89 13.48
N ASP A 206 2.18 -10.79 12.88
CA ASP A 206 0.93 -11.25 13.47
C ASP A 206 0.90 -12.78 13.51
N TYR A 207 1.39 -13.42 12.45
CA TYR A 207 1.35 -14.86 12.29
C TYR A 207 2.20 -15.58 13.34
N VAL A 208 3.39 -15.07 13.64
CA VAL A 208 4.31 -15.68 14.61
C VAL A 208 4.07 -15.25 16.05
N CYS A 209 3.20 -14.27 16.32
CA CYS A 209 3.03 -13.71 17.66
C CYS A 209 2.35 -14.70 18.62
N PRO A 210 3.04 -15.24 19.65
CA PRO A 210 2.45 -16.15 20.61
C PRO A 210 1.39 -15.45 21.48
N SER A 211 1.52 -14.14 21.68
CA SER A 211 0.56 -13.30 22.40
C SER A 211 -0.63 -12.88 21.54
N ARG A 212 -0.67 -13.27 20.25
CA ARG A 212 -1.79 -13.00 19.32
C ARG A 212 -2.12 -11.51 19.15
N ILE A 213 -1.13 -10.66 19.32
CA ILE A 213 -1.29 -9.20 19.16
C ILE A 213 -1.50 -8.89 17.68
N PRO A 214 -2.54 -8.15 17.28
CA PRO A 214 -2.80 -7.78 15.89
C PRO A 214 -1.89 -6.60 15.47
N LEU A 215 -0.59 -6.86 15.36
CA LEU A 215 0.45 -5.86 15.12
C LEU A 215 0.20 -5.08 13.83
N THR A 216 -0.11 -5.80 12.73
CA THR A 216 -0.36 -5.20 11.42
C THR A 216 -1.55 -4.25 11.45
N ALA A 217 -2.64 -4.63 12.12
CA ALA A 217 -3.81 -3.77 12.23
C ALA A 217 -3.49 -2.49 13.03
N ARG A 218 -2.72 -2.62 14.13
CA ARG A 218 -2.25 -1.49 14.94
C ARG A 218 -1.31 -0.57 14.16
N PHE A 219 -0.37 -1.14 13.38
CA PHE A 219 0.55 -0.37 12.55
C PHE A 219 -0.18 0.36 11.42
N ARG A 220 -1.19 -0.27 10.81
CA ARG A 220 -2.03 0.35 9.78
C ARG A 220 -2.80 1.54 10.34
N ALA A 221 -3.46 1.39 11.48
CA ALA A 221 -4.17 2.48 12.14
C ALA A 221 -3.22 3.62 12.53
N ALA A 222 -2.11 3.30 13.19
CA ALA A 222 -1.11 4.29 13.60
C ALA A 222 -0.48 5.02 12.40
N ARG A 223 -0.25 4.33 11.27
CA ARG A 223 0.27 4.96 10.05
C ARG A 223 -0.71 5.98 9.49
N GLU A 224 -1.99 5.66 9.47
CA GLU A 224 -3.02 6.57 8.98
C GLU A 224 -3.10 7.83 9.86
N GLU A 225 -3.17 7.67 11.18
CA GLU A 225 -3.16 8.78 12.13
C GLU A 225 -1.88 9.61 12.03
N TRP A 226 -0.72 8.96 11.89
CA TRP A 226 0.57 9.64 11.75
C TRP A 226 0.65 10.46 10.46
N ARG A 227 0.15 9.92 9.34
CA ARG A 227 0.05 10.66 8.07
C ARG A 227 -0.84 11.89 8.20
N GLN A 228 -2.02 11.76 8.82
CA GLN A 228 -2.93 12.88 9.04
C GLN A 228 -2.24 13.98 9.85
N ARG A 229 -1.57 13.63 10.96
CA ARG A 229 -0.81 14.60 11.77
C ARG A 229 0.33 15.27 10.99
N LEU A 230 1.03 14.55 10.14
CA LEU A 230 2.07 15.14 9.28
C LEU A 230 1.49 16.10 8.25
N ASP A 231 0.39 15.74 7.61
CA ASP A 231 -0.29 16.59 6.64
C ASP A 231 -0.85 17.87 7.29
N GLU A 232 -1.40 17.78 8.49
CA GLU A 232 -1.86 18.94 9.26
C GLU A 232 -0.69 19.88 9.60
N ARG A 233 0.42 19.35 10.11
CA ARG A 233 1.64 20.13 10.38
C ARG A 233 2.18 20.81 9.13
N ARG A 234 2.21 20.10 8.01
CA ARG A 234 2.63 20.66 6.72
C ARG A 234 1.71 21.79 6.27
N ARG A 235 0.39 21.57 6.29
CA ARG A 235 -0.60 22.61 5.94
C ARG A 235 -0.48 23.84 6.81
N ALA A 236 -0.26 23.68 8.13
CA ALA A 236 -0.05 24.78 9.05
C ALA A 236 1.25 25.55 8.75
N SER A 237 2.35 24.85 8.45
CA SER A 237 3.63 25.46 8.04
C SER A 237 3.47 26.25 6.74
N ASP A 238 2.85 25.65 5.72
CA ASP A 238 2.61 26.28 4.43
C ASP A 238 1.69 27.50 4.56
N ALA A 239 0.69 27.44 5.42
CA ALA A 239 -0.21 28.58 5.70
C ALA A 239 0.55 29.74 6.36
N ARG A 240 1.40 29.42 7.36
CA ARG A 240 2.25 30.42 8.02
C ARG A 240 3.22 31.08 7.04
N GLU A 241 3.85 30.31 6.19
CA GLU A 241 4.78 30.84 5.17
C GLU A 241 4.06 31.77 4.18
N ARG A 242 2.88 31.35 3.68
CA ARG A 242 2.05 32.20 2.83
C ARG A 242 1.63 33.50 3.50
N PHE A 243 1.31 33.45 4.80
CA PHE A 243 0.96 34.63 5.58
C PHE A 243 2.14 35.59 5.68
N LEU A 244 3.33 35.12 6.07
CA LEU A 244 4.55 35.93 6.19
C LEU A 244 4.91 36.57 4.83
N ARG A 245 4.91 35.82 3.74
CA ARG A 245 5.15 36.36 2.40
C ARG A 245 4.12 37.42 1.98
N ARG A 246 2.87 37.30 2.45
CA ARG A 246 1.85 38.33 2.21
C ARG A 246 2.16 39.59 2.98
N GLU A 247 2.51 39.50 4.28
CA GLU A 247 2.89 40.64 5.10
C GLU A 247 4.09 41.38 4.53
N GLU A 248 5.15 40.66 4.13
CA GLU A 248 6.32 41.24 3.47
C GLU A 248 5.95 42.02 2.20
N ARG A 249 5.09 41.45 1.35
CA ARG A 249 4.63 42.17 0.14
C ARG A 249 3.83 43.42 0.45
N LEU A 250 2.97 43.38 1.45
CA LEU A 250 2.17 44.54 1.86
C LEU A 250 3.07 45.61 2.49
N ALA A 251 4.04 45.26 3.30
CA ALA A 251 5.01 46.18 3.85
C ALA A 251 5.85 46.84 2.75
N ALA A 252 6.37 46.04 1.80
CA ALA A 252 7.13 46.58 0.68
C ALA A 252 6.29 47.53 -0.21
N ALA A 253 5.02 47.23 -0.45
CA ALA A 253 4.11 48.11 -1.20
C ALA A 253 3.87 49.42 -0.45
N ALA A 254 3.63 49.37 0.87
CA ALA A 254 3.44 50.55 1.71
C ALA A 254 4.68 51.46 1.73
N ASP A 255 5.89 50.85 1.77
CA ASP A 255 7.15 51.61 1.71
C ASP A 255 7.39 52.23 0.33
N ALA A 256 7.06 51.52 -0.74
CA ALA A 256 7.13 52.07 -2.10
C ALA A 256 6.17 53.27 -2.30
N ASP A 257 4.93 53.16 -1.80
CA ASP A 257 3.96 54.26 -1.85
C ASP A 257 4.44 55.47 -1.02
N ARG A 258 5.02 55.24 0.16
CA ARG A 258 5.62 56.31 0.98
C ARG A 258 6.74 57.02 0.26
N GLN A 259 7.68 56.27 -0.36
CA GLN A 259 8.77 56.83 -1.15
C GLN A 259 8.27 57.61 -2.35
N ALA A 260 7.27 57.09 -3.06
CA ALA A 260 6.65 57.79 -4.19
C ALA A 260 5.99 59.09 -3.77
N PHE A 261 5.27 59.10 -2.62
CA PHE A 261 4.66 60.31 -2.08
C PHE A 261 5.73 61.38 -1.69
N GLU A 262 6.81 60.98 -1.01
CA GLU A 262 7.91 61.87 -0.64
C GLU A 262 8.60 62.45 -1.87
N ALA A 263 8.83 61.63 -2.92
CA ALA A 263 9.41 62.08 -4.17
C ALA A 263 8.52 63.09 -4.91
N ALA A 264 7.19 62.87 -4.94
CA ALA A 264 6.23 63.78 -5.50
C ALA A 264 6.21 65.15 -4.76
N ARG A 265 6.24 65.10 -3.41
CA ARG A 265 6.31 66.28 -2.56
C ARG A 265 7.59 67.11 -2.76
N LYS A 266 8.74 66.48 -3.08
CA LYS A 266 10.00 67.16 -3.39
C LYS A 266 10.00 67.82 -4.77
N ARG A 267 9.24 67.30 -5.74
CA ARG A 267 9.12 67.86 -7.10
C ARG A 267 8.15 69.05 -7.22
N GLY A 268 7.26 69.19 -6.25
CA GLY A 268 6.27 70.28 -6.22
C GLY A 268 6.71 71.50 -5.39
N LYS A 269 7.97 71.55 -4.95
CA LYS A 269 8.64 72.70 -4.38
C LYS A 269 9.69 73.21 -5.38
#